data_9c4a433e19193d665f192dea0ea5d73b
#
_entry.id   9c4a433e19193d665f192dea0ea5d73b
#
_cell.length_a   1.000
_cell.length_b   1.000
_cell.length_c   1.000
_cell.angle_alpha   90.00
_cell.angle_beta   90.00
_cell.angle_gamma   90.00
#
_symmetry.space_group_name_H-M   'P 1'
#
loop_
_entity.id
_entity.type
_entity.pdbx_description
1 polymer ?
#
loop_
_entity_poly.entity_id
_entity_poly.type
_entity_poly.pdbx_seq_one_letter_code
_entity_poly.pdbx_strand_id
1 'polypeptide(L)'
;MRESSAWALMGVVTLGLAGLIGLGAGGLTVLVITPLMVVGMAGVGRLLSRPPDAKWLPTLVVLAFVAKVIGAGIRYHFVRNVYHSGDAFGYYRVGMEFANQWRAGNPPSLSGNRGEGTQVMEAIAGFVFAGFKPDFLGGFILFAALSFVGQLAIYAAFRRWAQPHQLKPFAYLAFFLPSYVFWPSSIG
;
A
#
# COMPACT_ATOMS: atom_id res chain seq x y z
N MET A 1 0.76 16.90 -19.53
CA MET A 1 -0.33 17.02 -18.52
C MET A 1 -0.64 18.49 -18.38
N ARG A 2 -1.90 18.88 -18.48
CA ARG A 2 -2.31 20.27 -18.17
C ARG A 2 -2.04 20.52 -16.69
N GLU A 3 -1.56 21.69 -16.31
CA GLU A 3 -1.30 22.08 -14.92
C GLU A 3 -2.50 21.82 -14.00
N SER A 4 -3.72 21.98 -14.51
CA SER A 4 -4.96 21.68 -13.81
C SER A 4 -5.07 20.25 -13.26
N SER A 5 -4.51 19.26 -13.93
CA SER A 5 -4.56 17.86 -13.46
C SER A 5 -3.56 17.57 -12.33
N ALA A 6 -2.44 18.28 -12.29
CA ALA A 6 -1.48 18.18 -11.19
C ALA A 6 -2.05 18.80 -9.91
N TRP A 7 -2.70 19.96 -10.00
CA TRP A 7 -3.35 20.61 -8.86
C TRP A 7 -4.53 19.82 -8.31
N ALA A 8 -5.36 19.23 -9.18
CA ALA A 8 -6.44 18.35 -8.76
C ALA A 8 -5.91 17.12 -8.03
N LEU A 9 -4.81 16.52 -8.53
CA LEU A 9 -4.17 15.38 -7.88
C LEU A 9 -3.61 15.75 -6.50
N MET A 10 -2.93 16.89 -6.39
CA MET A 10 -2.42 17.41 -5.10
C MET A 10 -3.58 17.66 -4.13
N GLY A 11 -4.70 18.20 -4.60
CA GLY A 11 -5.90 18.40 -3.79
C GLY A 11 -6.46 17.08 -3.24
N VAL A 12 -6.62 16.08 -4.08
CA VAL A 12 -7.12 14.75 -3.67
C VAL A 12 -6.18 14.08 -2.68
N VAL A 13 -4.87 14.14 -2.91
CA VAL A 13 -3.86 13.62 -1.98
C VAL A 13 -3.92 14.34 -0.64
N THR A 14 -4.00 15.67 -0.65
CA THR A 14 -4.07 16.49 0.57
C THR A 14 -5.35 16.19 1.36
N LEU A 15 -6.51 16.10 0.69
CA LEU A 15 -7.77 15.74 1.33
C LEU A 15 -7.75 14.31 1.88
N GLY A 16 -7.17 13.37 1.16
CA GLY A 16 -6.99 12.00 1.64
C GLY A 16 -6.12 11.94 2.88
N LEU A 17 -5.00 12.65 2.89
CA LEU A 17 -4.10 12.75 4.05
C LEU A 17 -4.76 13.47 5.22
N ALA A 18 -5.48 14.57 4.99
CA ALA A 18 -6.23 15.28 6.03
C ALA A 18 -7.32 14.40 6.66
N GLY A 19 -8.02 13.60 5.85
CA GLY A 19 -8.96 12.60 6.32
C GLY A 19 -8.31 11.53 7.20
N LEU A 20 -7.15 11.02 6.79
CA LEU A 20 -6.38 10.04 7.57
C LEU A 20 -5.86 10.63 8.89
N ILE A 21 -5.42 11.89 8.90
CA ILE A 21 -5.01 12.62 10.12
C ILE A 21 -6.21 12.82 11.05
N GLY A 22 -7.37 13.16 10.50
CA GLY A 22 -8.63 13.32 11.25
C GLY A 22 -9.10 12.03 11.94
N LEU A 23 -8.63 10.86 11.50
CA LEU A 23 -8.86 9.57 12.19
C LEU A 23 -7.98 9.39 13.46
N GLY A 24 -7.22 10.41 13.87
CA GLY A 24 -6.43 10.41 15.09
C GLY A 24 -5.19 9.50 15.07
N ALA A 25 -4.66 9.23 13.88
CA ALA A 25 -3.60 8.26 13.66
C ALA A 25 -2.38 8.85 12.92
N GLY A 26 -2.14 10.15 13.08
CA GLY A 26 -1.10 10.88 12.33
C GLY A 26 0.32 10.64 12.85
N GLY A 27 0.89 9.47 12.61
CA GLY A 27 2.31 9.23 12.80
C GLY A 27 3.17 9.79 11.65
N LEU A 28 4.49 9.90 11.88
CA LEU A 28 5.46 10.35 10.89
C LEU A 28 5.35 9.56 9.57
N THR A 29 5.02 8.27 9.64
CA THR A 29 4.82 7.40 8.47
C THR A 29 3.74 7.94 7.56
N VAL A 30 2.60 8.38 8.10
CA VAL A 30 1.48 8.90 7.31
C VAL A 30 1.85 10.24 6.68
N LEU A 31 2.48 11.14 7.45
CA LEU A 31 2.77 12.50 7.02
C LEU A 31 3.92 12.60 6.01
N VAL A 32 4.91 11.72 6.09
CA VAL A 32 6.12 11.81 5.27
C VAL A 32 6.18 10.68 4.25
N ILE A 33 6.02 9.45 4.69
CA ILE A 33 6.24 8.28 3.82
C ILE A 33 5.12 8.16 2.77
N THR A 34 3.86 8.43 3.13
CA THR A 34 2.75 8.32 2.16
C THR A 34 2.90 9.29 0.99
N PRO A 35 3.17 10.60 1.16
CA PRO A 35 3.44 11.50 0.04
C PRO A 35 4.63 11.05 -0.82
N LEU A 36 5.72 10.59 -0.20
CA LEU A 36 6.87 10.06 -0.92
C LEU A 36 6.52 8.83 -1.76
N MET A 37 5.69 7.93 -1.22
CA MET A 37 5.18 6.78 -1.97
C MET A 37 4.30 7.21 -3.15
N VAL A 38 3.44 8.21 -3.00
CA VAL A 38 2.62 8.74 -4.11
C VAL A 38 3.52 9.29 -5.22
N VAL A 39 4.55 10.05 -4.87
CA VAL A 39 5.53 10.57 -5.84
C VAL A 39 6.30 9.41 -6.49
N GLY A 40 6.73 8.43 -5.70
CA GLY A 40 7.38 7.21 -6.20
C GLY A 40 6.50 6.46 -7.19
N MET A 41 5.21 6.28 -6.88
CA MET A 41 4.26 5.62 -7.77
C MET A 41 4.00 6.42 -9.06
N ALA A 42 4.05 7.75 -9.02
CA ALA A 42 4.03 8.57 -10.24
C ALA A 42 5.26 8.30 -11.12
N GLY A 43 6.43 8.15 -10.50
CA GLY A 43 7.67 7.74 -11.18
C GLY A 43 7.55 6.35 -11.80
N VAL A 44 7.09 5.37 -11.03
CA VAL A 44 6.86 3.99 -11.52
C VAL A 44 5.85 3.96 -12.66
N GLY A 45 4.74 4.71 -12.53
CA GLY A 45 3.75 4.86 -13.60
C GLY A 45 4.37 5.40 -14.89
N ARG A 46 5.28 6.39 -14.79
CA ARG A 46 6.01 6.92 -15.95
C ARG A 46 6.99 5.91 -16.54
N LEU A 47 7.74 5.19 -15.70
CA LEU A 47 8.69 4.16 -16.14
C LEU A 47 7.99 3.00 -16.85
N LEU A 48 6.83 2.59 -16.38
CA LEU A 48 6.02 1.57 -17.01
C LEU A 48 5.31 2.07 -18.28
N SER A 49 5.14 3.38 -18.42
CA SER A 49 4.41 3.98 -19.54
C SER A 49 5.24 3.94 -20.81
N ARG A 50 4.71 3.26 -21.80
CA ARG A 50 5.23 3.25 -23.18
C ARG A 50 4.03 3.34 -24.13
N PRO A 51 4.19 3.76 -25.38
CA PRO A 51 3.09 3.69 -26.33
C PRO A 51 2.52 2.23 -26.37
N PRO A 52 1.18 2.08 -26.35
CA PRO A 52 0.13 3.08 -26.47
C PRO A 52 -0.39 3.69 -25.13
N ASP A 53 0.06 3.24 -23.97
CA ASP A 53 -0.49 3.60 -22.64
C ASP A 53 0.16 4.81 -21.96
N ALA A 54 1.19 5.41 -22.60
CA ALA A 54 1.98 6.49 -22.04
C ALA A 54 1.18 7.73 -21.57
N LYS A 55 0.02 7.99 -22.20
CA LYS A 55 -0.78 9.19 -21.90
C LYS A 55 -1.65 9.07 -20.66
N TRP A 56 -2.09 7.87 -20.30
CA TRP A 56 -3.10 7.67 -19.26
C TRP A 56 -2.59 6.86 -18.06
N LEU A 57 -1.63 5.96 -18.26
CA LEU A 57 -1.16 5.04 -17.22
C LEU A 57 -0.58 5.76 -16.00
N PRO A 58 0.29 6.79 -16.11
CA PRO A 58 0.86 7.45 -14.93
C PRO A 58 -0.21 8.04 -14.02
N THR A 59 -1.19 8.71 -14.59
CA THR A 59 -2.30 9.28 -13.83
C THR A 59 -3.15 8.19 -13.18
N LEU A 60 -3.44 7.11 -13.91
CA LEU A 60 -4.22 6.00 -13.40
C LEU A 60 -3.53 5.31 -12.23
N VAL A 61 -2.21 5.08 -12.32
CA VAL A 61 -1.40 4.48 -11.24
C VAL A 61 -1.46 5.32 -9.97
N VAL A 62 -1.30 6.64 -10.08
CA VAL A 62 -1.38 7.53 -8.92
C VAL A 62 -2.78 7.52 -8.30
N LEU A 63 -3.83 7.64 -9.12
CA LEU A 63 -5.22 7.60 -8.61
C LEU A 63 -5.55 6.28 -7.93
N ALA A 64 -5.10 5.17 -8.50
CA ALA A 64 -5.29 3.85 -7.93
C ALA A 64 -4.55 3.67 -6.61
N PHE A 65 -3.31 4.16 -6.52
CA PHE A 65 -2.56 4.12 -5.27
C PHE A 65 -3.22 4.98 -4.18
N VAL A 66 -3.70 6.19 -4.52
CA VAL A 66 -4.45 7.03 -3.58
C VAL A 66 -5.73 6.33 -3.12
N ALA A 67 -6.49 5.72 -4.02
CA ALA A 67 -7.68 4.95 -3.65
C ALA A 67 -7.33 3.79 -2.69
N LYS A 68 -6.18 3.14 -2.90
CA LYS A 68 -5.70 2.08 -2.03
C LYS A 68 -5.29 2.58 -0.64
N VAL A 69 -4.64 3.74 -0.55
CA VAL A 69 -4.33 4.40 0.74
C VAL A 69 -5.60 4.77 1.50
N ILE A 70 -6.62 5.26 0.80
CA ILE A 70 -7.95 5.52 1.38
C ILE A 70 -8.56 4.21 1.88
N GLY A 71 -8.50 3.13 1.08
CA GLY A 71 -8.95 1.79 1.48
C GLY A 71 -8.23 1.29 2.74
N ALA A 72 -6.92 1.52 2.86
CA ALA A 72 -6.14 1.21 4.06
C ALA A 72 -6.63 1.98 5.29
N GLY A 73 -6.93 3.27 5.15
CA GLY A 73 -7.50 4.09 6.22
C GLY A 73 -8.89 3.61 6.67
N ILE A 74 -9.75 3.29 5.72
CA ILE A 74 -11.09 2.74 6.01
C ILE A 74 -10.95 1.40 6.76
N ARG A 75 -10.10 0.49 6.27
CA ARG A 75 -9.90 -0.80 6.91
C ARG A 75 -9.29 -0.67 8.30
N TYR A 76 -8.29 0.21 8.48
CA TYR A 76 -7.76 0.55 9.80
C TYR A 76 -8.87 1.01 10.76
N HIS A 77 -9.77 1.90 10.29
CA HIS A 77 -10.88 2.39 11.11
C HIS A 77 -11.80 1.22 11.55
N PHE A 78 -12.16 0.32 10.65
CA PHE A 78 -12.98 -0.85 10.98
C PHE A 78 -12.27 -1.79 11.96
N VAL A 79 -11.00 -2.11 11.73
CA VAL A 79 -10.24 -3.01 12.60
C VAL A 79 -10.08 -2.42 13.99
N ARG A 80 -9.80 -1.11 14.09
CA ARG A 80 -9.57 -0.45 15.38
C ARG A 80 -10.85 -0.16 16.16
N ASN A 81 -11.90 0.33 15.49
CA ASN A 81 -13.06 0.92 16.16
C ASN A 81 -14.33 0.03 16.10
N VAL A 82 -14.36 -0.97 15.21
CA VAL A 82 -15.53 -1.84 15.07
C VAL A 82 -15.20 -3.26 15.55
N TYR A 83 -14.13 -3.84 15.05
CA TYR A 83 -13.79 -5.23 15.40
C TYR A 83 -13.02 -5.34 16.71
N HIS A 84 -12.21 -4.34 17.08
CA HIS A 84 -11.35 -4.29 18.27
C HIS A 84 -10.40 -5.50 18.42
N SER A 85 -10.33 -6.37 17.41
CA SER A 85 -9.58 -7.62 17.40
C SER A 85 -9.25 -8.01 15.96
N GLY A 86 -8.44 -9.05 15.80
CA GLY A 86 -8.12 -9.63 14.52
C GLY A 86 -6.62 -9.81 14.31
N ASP A 87 -6.28 -10.53 13.26
CA ASP A 87 -4.91 -10.92 12.92
C ASP A 87 -3.99 -9.71 12.71
N ALA A 88 -4.56 -8.58 12.24
CA ALA A 88 -3.81 -7.36 12.00
C ALA A 88 -3.09 -6.83 13.26
N PHE A 89 -3.72 -6.91 14.43
CA PHE A 89 -3.09 -6.53 15.70
C PHE A 89 -1.96 -7.50 16.06
N GLY A 90 -2.18 -8.81 15.86
CA GLY A 90 -1.18 -9.84 16.08
C GLY A 90 0.05 -9.63 15.21
N TYR A 91 -0.14 -9.51 13.92
CA TYR A 91 0.94 -9.27 12.94
C TYR A 91 1.68 -7.96 13.19
N TYR A 92 0.96 -6.89 13.54
CA TYR A 92 1.60 -5.62 13.87
C TYR A 92 2.48 -5.75 15.13
N ARG A 93 1.95 -6.30 16.22
CA ARG A 93 2.68 -6.43 17.49
C ARG A 93 3.93 -7.31 17.31
N VAL A 94 3.78 -8.50 16.76
CA VAL A 94 4.89 -9.43 16.57
C VAL A 94 5.86 -8.90 15.50
N GLY A 95 5.34 -8.27 14.45
CA GLY A 95 6.17 -7.60 13.45
C GLY A 95 7.03 -6.48 14.06
N MET A 96 6.50 -5.70 15.03
CA MET A 96 7.29 -4.69 15.74
C MET A 96 8.34 -5.32 16.67
N GLU A 97 8.04 -6.42 17.33
CA GLU A 97 9.02 -7.20 18.11
C GLU A 97 10.17 -7.70 17.22
N PHE A 98 9.84 -8.30 16.07
CA PHE A 98 10.82 -8.76 15.08
C PHE A 98 11.63 -7.62 14.49
N ALA A 99 10.99 -6.48 14.21
CA ALA A 99 11.68 -5.28 13.74
C ALA A 99 12.72 -4.77 14.74
N ASN A 100 12.42 -4.83 16.03
CA ASN A 100 13.37 -4.45 17.08
C ASN A 100 14.54 -5.42 17.16
N GLN A 101 14.29 -6.74 17.01
CA GLN A 101 15.34 -7.76 16.95
C GLN A 101 16.26 -7.55 15.72
N TRP A 102 15.68 -7.32 14.54
CA TRP A 102 16.45 -6.99 13.33
C TRP A 102 17.36 -5.78 13.52
N ARG A 103 16.85 -4.71 14.14
CA ARG A 103 17.63 -3.49 14.41
C ARG A 103 18.75 -3.71 15.44
N ALA A 104 18.56 -4.66 16.36
CA ALA A 104 19.58 -5.04 17.35
C ALA A 104 20.64 -5.99 16.78
N GLY A 105 20.53 -6.38 15.48
CA GLY A 105 21.45 -7.33 14.85
C GLY A 105 21.15 -8.80 15.18
N ASN A 106 20.02 -9.08 15.82
CA ASN A 106 19.61 -10.43 16.22
C ASN A 106 18.38 -10.86 15.39
N PRO A 107 18.56 -11.49 14.22
CA PRO A 107 17.42 -11.89 13.40
C PRO A 107 16.50 -12.84 14.18
N PRO A 108 15.17 -12.64 14.10
CA PRO A 108 14.22 -13.43 14.84
C PRO A 108 14.25 -14.90 14.40
N SER A 109 14.15 -15.81 15.37
CA SER A 109 13.97 -17.22 15.09
C SER A 109 12.52 -17.47 14.67
N LEU A 110 12.33 -18.15 13.54
CA LEU A 110 11.03 -18.57 13.03
C LEU A 110 10.57 -19.90 13.65
N SER A 111 11.28 -20.41 14.66
CA SER A 111 10.93 -21.64 15.38
C SER A 111 9.92 -21.35 16.47
N GLY A 112 8.65 -21.62 16.26
CA GLY A 112 7.59 -21.47 17.25
C GLY A 112 6.35 -22.29 16.90
N ASN A 113 5.51 -22.57 17.90
CA ASN A 113 4.24 -23.32 17.78
C ASN A 113 3.11 -22.57 17.02
N ARG A 114 3.44 -21.52 16.27
CA ARG A 114 2.50 -20.76 15.45
C ARG A 114 2.47 -21.38 14.05
N GLY A 115 1.32 -21.37 13.40
CA GLY A 115 1.20 -21.92 12.04
C GLY A 115 2.22 -21.31 11.07
N GLU A 116 2.80 -22.12 10.20
CA GLU A 116 3.89 -21.70 9.28
C GLU A 116 3.55 -20.44 8.47
N GLY A 117 2.32 -20.32 7.98
CA GLY A 117 1.88 -19.14 7.23
C GLY A 117 1.86 -17.85 8.06
N THR A 118 1.47 -17.96 9.33
CA THR A 118 1.44 -16.82 10.27
C THR A 118 2.85 -16.31 10.55
N GLN A 119 3.81 -17.20 10.77
CA GLN A 119 5.20 -16.84 11.04
C GLN A 119 5.85 -16.12 9.85
N VAL A 120 5.55 -16.55 8.63
CA VAL A 120 6.04 -15.88 7.41
C VAL A 120 5.51 -14.45 7.33
N MET A 121 4.21 -14.23 7.60
CA MET A 121 3.63 -12.87 7.59
C MET A 121 4.21 -12.01 8.70
N GLU A 122 4.43 -12.55 9.90
CA GLU A 122 5.10 -11.86 11.01
C GLU A 122 6.54 -11.47 10.65
N ALA A 123 7.29 -12.35 9.97
CA ALA A 123 8.64 -12.08 9.52
C ALA A 123 8.69 -10.98 8.44
N ILE A 124 7.77 -11.04 7.46
CA ILE A 124 7.63 -9.99 6.44
C ILE A 124 7.30 -8.65 7.10
N ALA A 125 6.33 -8.65 8.03
CA ALA A 125 5.98 -7.44 8.78
C ALA A 125 7.20 -6.90 9.55
N GLY A 126 7.93 -7.77 10.25
CA GLY A 126 9.15 -7.40 10.99
C GLY A 126 10.21 -6.79 10.10
N PHE A 127 10.48 -7.38 8.95
CA PHE A 127 11.45 -6.85 7.99
C PHE A 127 11.05 -5.45 7.47
N VAL A 128 9.80 -5.30 7.05
CA VAL A 128 9.27 -4.02 6.58
C VAL A 128 9.32 -2.97 7.69
N PHE A 129 8.89 -3.32 8.91
CA PHE A 129 8.86 -2.39 10.03
C PHE A 129 10.26 -2.04 10.56
N ALA A 130 11.26 -2.91 10.34
CA ALA A 130 12.64 -2.62 10.67
C ALA A 130 13.15 -1.37 9.95
N GLY A 131 12.75 -1.18 8.69
CA GLY A 131 13.14 -0.01 7.90
C GLY A 131 12.36 1.26 8.24
N PHE A 132 11.07 1.16 8.56
CA PHE A 132 10.16 2.32 8.58
C PHE A 132 9.64 2.73 9.96
N LYS A 133 9.72 1.88 10.99
CA LYS A 133 9.13 2.12 12.34
C LYS A 133 7.69 2.68 12.27
N PRO A 134 6.77 2.04 11.53
CA PRO A 134 5.44 2.59 11.37
C PRO A 134 4.65 2.55 12.68
N ASP A 135 3.70 3.48 12.82
CA ASP A 135 2.55 3.30 13.69
C ASP A 135 1.57 2.28 13.09
N PHE A 136 0.49 1.97 13.79
CA PHE A 136 -0.45 0.94 13.33
C PHE A 136 -1.08 1.26 11.97
N LEU A 137 -1.49 2.52 11.73
CA LEU A 137 -2.00 2.95 10.42
C LEU A 137 -0.89 2.91 9.36
N GLY A 138 0.32 3.35 9.73
CA GLY A 138 1.49 3.27 8.84
C GLY A 138 1.77 1.85 8.38
N GLY A 139 1.58 0.85 9.24
CA GLY A 139 1.64 -0.56 8.88
C GLY A 139 0.66 -0.93 7.77
N PHE A 140 -0.61 -0.51 7.88
CA PHE A 140 -1.61 -0.72 6.82
C PHE A 140 -1.19 -0.08 5.49
N ILE A 141 -0.71 1.15 5.52
CA ILE A 141 -0.27 1.88 4.32
C ILE A 141 0.94 1.19 3.66
N LEU A 142 1.91 0.71 4.45
CA LEU A 142 3.06 -0.01 3.92
C LEU A 142 2.65 -1.32 3.22
N PHE A 143 1.76 -2.10 3.83
CA PHE A 143 1.23 -3.31 3.20
C PHE A 143 0.34 -3.01 1.99
N ALA A 144 -0.44 -1.93 2.02
CA ALA A 144 -1.16 -1.46 0.85
C ALA A 144 -0.21 -1.13 -0.32
N ALA A 145 0.93 -0.49 -0.03
CA ALA A 145 1.95 -0.20 -1.03
C ALA A 145 2.60 -1.47 -1.60
N LEU A 146 2.98 -2.43 -0.75
CA LEU A 146 3.52 -3.72 -1.20
C LEU A 146 2.53 -4.47 -2.11
N SER A 147 1.28 -4.54 -1.68
CA SER A 147 0.22 -5.15 -2.47
C SER A 147 0.00 -4.42 -3.81
N PHE A 148 0.13 -3.10 -3.84
CA PHE A 148 0.01 -2.32 -5.07
C PHE A 148 1.16 -2.60 -6.05
N VAL A 149 2.37 -2.82 -5.56
CA VAL A 149 3.50 -3.28 -6.39
C VAL A 149 3.16 -4.61 -7.07
N GLY A 150 2.50 -5.54 -6.36
CA GLY A 150 1.99 -6.78 -6.95
C GLY A 150 0.97 -6.53 -8.07
N GLN A 151 0.05 -5.59 -7.90
CA GLN A 151 -0.91 -5.21 -8.95
C GLN A 151 -0.22 -4.60 -10.17
N LEU A 152 0.81 -3.77 -9.98
CA LEU A 152 1.63 -3.24 -11.06
C LEU A 152 2.39 -4.34 -11.80
N ALA A 153 2.89 -5.35 -11.10
CA ALA A 153 3.55 -6.50 -11.71
C ALA A 153 2.57 -7.33 -12.56
N ILE A 154 1.33 -7.53 -12.07
CA ILE A 154 0.26 -8.19 -12.83
C ILE A 154 -0.06 -7.40 -14.10
N TYR A 155 -0.21 -6.09 -14.00
CA TYR A 155 -0.42 -5.23 -15.18
C TYR A 155 0.75 -5.33 -16.16
N ALA A 156 1.98 -5.25 -15.68
CA ALA A 156 3.19 -5.34 -16.51
C ALA A 156 3.30 -6.70 -17.22
N ALA A 157 2.92 -7.78 -16.55
CA ALA A 157 2.86 -9.11 -17.14
C ALA A 157 1.78 -9.21 -18.23
N PHE A 158 0.55 -8.78 -17.94
CA PHE A 158 -0.56 -8.78 -18.88
C PHE A 158 -0.25 -7.96 -20.14
N ARG A 159 0.37 -6.79 -19.95
CA ARG A 159 0.75 -5.91 -21.05
C ARG A 159 1.61 -6.57 -22.12
N ARG A 160 2.40 -7.59 -21.78
CA ARG A 160 3.28 -8.29 -22.74
C ARG A 160 2.52 -9.08 -23.80
N TRP A 161 1.29 -9.48 -23.48
CA TRP A 161 0.48 -10.38 -24.32
C TRP A 161 -0.79 -9.71 -24.84
N ALA A 162 -1.21 -8.62 -24.20
CA ALA A 162 -2.47 -7.96 -24.49
C ALA A 162 -2.39 -7.06 -25.72
N GLN A 163 -3.50 -6.96 -26.42
CA GLN A 163 -3.67 -5.99 -27.50
C GLN A 163 -3.90 -4.57 -26.92
N PRO A 164 -3.54 -3.49 -27.65
CA PRO A 164 -3.64 -2.12 -27.14
C PRO A 164 -5.00 -1.72 -26.57
N HIS A 165 -6.10 -2.19 -27.19
CA HIS A 165 -7.46 -1.88 -26.75
C HIS A 165 -7.85 -2.58 -25.43
N GLN A 166 -7.16 -3.64 -25.02
CA GLN A 166 -7.40 -4.41 -23.80
C GLN A 166 -6.67 -3.80 -22.58
N LEU A 167 -5.63 -3.00 -22.78
CA LEU A 167 -4.76 -2.51 -21.71
C LEU A 167 -5.51 -1.60 -20.72
N LYS A 168 -6.30 -0.67 -21.24
CA LYS A 168 -7.01 0.30 -20.39
C LYS A 168 -8.13 -0.35 -19.57
N PRO A 169 -9.04 -1.17 -20.13
CA PRO A 169 -10.02 -1.91 -19.34
C PRO A 169 -9.39 -2.82 -18.28
N PHE A 170 -8.33 -3.53 -18.64
CA PHE A 170 -7.63 -4.39 -17.70
C PHE A 170 -6.99 -3.59 -16.54
N ALA A 171 -6.38 -2.44 -16.84
CA ALA A 171 -5.80 -1.58 -15.80
C ALA A 171 -6.87 -1.10 -14.81
N TYR A 172 -8.07 -0.72 -15.29
CA TYR A 172 -9.17 -0.36 -14.41
C TYR A 172 -9.59 -1.53 -13.52
N LEU A 173 -9.73 -2.73 -14.08
CA LEU A 173 -10.06 -3.92 -13.29
C LEU A 173 -8.96 -4.24 -12.27
N ALA A 174 -7.69 -4.29 -12.71
CA ALA A 174 -6.57 -4.66 -11.84
C ALA A 174 -6.33 -3.66 -10.71
N PHE A 175 -6.62 -2.38 -10.92
CA PHE A 175 -6.30 -1.34 -9.95
C PHE A 175 -7.47 -0.89 -9.09
N PHE A 176 -8.71 -0.99 -9.57
CA PHE A 176 -9.89 -0.44 -8.88
C PHE A 176 -10.93 -1.48 -8.50
N LEU A 177 -10.71 -2.78 -8.77
CA LEU A 177 -11.63 -3.78 -8.27
C LEU A 177 -11.73 -3.67 -6.74
N PRO A 178 -12.92 -3.51 -6.14
CA PRO A 178 -13.07 -3.27 -4.71
C PRO A 178 -12.34 -4.29 -3.83
N SER A 179 -12.34 -5.56 -4.25
CA SER A 179 -11.59 -6.62 -3.56
C SER A 179 -10.06 -6.37 -3.56
N TYR A 180 -9.51 -5.79 -4.61
CA TYR A 180 -8.08 -5.46 -4.68
C TYR A 180 -7.72 -4.14 -4.00
N VAL A 181 -8.68 -3.23 -3.87
CA VAL A 181 -8.47 -1.97 -3.15
C VAL A 181 -8.57 -2.19 -1.65
N PHE A 182 -9.57 -2.91 -1.17
CA PHE A 182 -9.90 -3.02 0.23
C PHE A 182 -9.16 -4.14 0.96
N TRP A 183 -9.27 -5.40 0.50
CA TRP A 183 -8.74 -6.54 1.25
C TRP A 183 -7.22 -6.56 1.40
N PRO A 184 -6.41 -6.33 0.34
CA PRO A 184 -4.97 -6.33 0.48
C PRO A 184 -4.41 -5.00 1.01
N SER A 185 -5.25 -4.14 1.57
CA SER A 185 -4.85 -2.88 2.21
C SER A 185 -4.72 -3.01 3.72
N SER A 186 -4.40 -4.20 4.20
CA SER A 186 -4.16 -4.46 5.62
C SER A 186 -3.01 -5.44 5.82
N ILE A 187 -2.58 -5.50 7.06
CA ILE A 187 -1.67 -6.53 7.57
C ILE A 187 -2.54 -7.75 7.89
N GLY A 188 -2.55 -8.76 7.01
CA GLY A 188 -3.35 -9.96 7.20
C GLY A 188 -4.76 -9.90 6.62
#